data_1423c4b19f9645374edd3235a03a16c6
#
_entry.id   1423c4b19f9645374edd3235a03a16c6
#
_cell.length_a   1.000
_cell.length_b   1.000
_cell.length_c   1.000
_cell.angle_alpha   90.00
_cell.angle_beta   90.00
_cell.angle_gamma   90.00
#
_symmetry.space_group_name_H-M   'P 1'
#
loop_
_entity.id
_entity.type
_entity.pdbx_description
1 polymer ?
#
loop_
_entity_poly.entity_id
_entity_poly.type
_entity_poly.pdbx_seq_one_letter_code
_entity_poly.pdbx_strand_id
1 'polypeptide(L)'
;MSRSEAVPLAAAAVRDAAPLFAALEDETRLGLLLRLSAGGPGSIARLGARARVSRQAVTKHLEVLAGAGLIRDRWQGRERIWEIDRARFADALGYLDRISRQWDAALDRLKTFVEDEPK
;
A
#
# COMPACT_ATOMS: atom_id res chain seq x y z
N MET A 1 5.56 -26.13 12.20
CA MET A 1 5.49 -25.78 12.42
C MET A 1 5.33 -24.63 12.61
N SER A 2 5.00 -24.34 12.98
CA SER A 2 4.75 -23.08 13.42
C SER A 2 5.87 -22.14 13.36
N ARG A 3 7.00 -22.59 13.09
CA ARG A 3 8.09 -21.70 12.99
C ARG A 3 7.94 -20.73 11.85
N SER A 4 7.43 -21.17 10.71
CA SER A 4 7.22 -20.24 9.61
C SER A 4 6.17 -19.21 9.96
N GLU A 5 5.25 -19.58 10.82
CA GLU A 5 4.25 -18.62 11.25
C GLU A 5 4.82 -17.62 12.23
N ALA A 6 5.81 -18.03 12.99
CA ALA A 6 6.42 -17.17 13.97
C ALA A 6 7.28 -16.08 13.32
N VAL A 7 7.63 -16.24 12.05
CA VAL A 7 8.39 -15.23 11.33
C VAL A 7 7.44 -14.55 10.37
N PRO A 8 6.72 -13.54 10.84
CA PRO A 8 5.65 -12.95 10.05
C PRO A 8 6.11 -12.32 8.77
N LEU A 9 7.31 -11.76 8.77
CA LEU A 9 7.82 -11.12 7.57
C LEU A 9 9.12 -11.82 7.16
N ALA A 10 8.97 -12.99 6.55
CA ALA A 10 10.10 -13.67 5.95
C ALA A 10 10.70 -12.80 4.85
N ALA A 11 11.94 -13.09 4.48
CA ALA A 11 12.64 -12.29 3.51
C ALA A 11 11.87 -12.09 2.22
N ALA A 12 11.18 -13.15 1.75
CA ALA A 12 10.39 -13.03 0.53
C ALA A 12 9.24 -12.04 0.71
N ALA A 13 8.57 -12.09 1.86
CA ALA A 13 7.47 -11.17 2.12
C ALA A 13 7.96 -9.74 2.22
N VAL A 14 9.12 -9.52 2.79
CA VAL A 14 9.72 -8.19 2.85
C VAL A 14 9.98 -7.67 1.44
N ARG A 15 10.55 -8.51 0.57
CA ARG A 15 10.83 -8.11 -0.80
C ARG A 15 9.54 -7.78 -1.56
N ASP A 16 8.46 -8.50 -1.26
CA ASP A 16 7.18 -8.24 -1.91
C ASP A 16 6.53 -6.98 -1.36
N ALA A 17 6.70 -6.72 -0.07
CA ALA A 17 6.06 -5.58 0.58
C ALA A 17 6.76 -4.26 0.30
N ALA A 18 8.08 -4.27 0.19
CA ALA A 18 8.84 -3.03 0.04
C ALA A 18 8.38 -2.17 -1.13
N PRO A 19 8.13 -2.73 -2.34
CA PRO A 19 7.65 -1.90 -3.45
C PRO A 19 6.29 -1.27 -3.18
N LEU A 20 5.45 -1.92 -2.39
CA LEU A 20 4.15 -1.36 -2.03
C LEU A 20 4.33 -0.07 -1.25
N PHE A 21 5.18 -0.11 -0.24
CA PHE A 21 5.41 1.05 0.61
C PHE A 21 6.16 2.14 -0.13
N ALA A 22 7.11 1.75 -0.97
CA ALA A 22 7.82 2.72 -1.79
C ALA A 22 6.87 3.48 -2.71
N ALA A 23 5.89 2.79 -3.28
CA ALA A 23 4.91 3.44 -4.14
C ALA A 23 4.05 4.43 -3.36
N LEU A 24 3.84 4.20 -2.08
CA LEU A 24 2.96 5.02 -1.25
C LEU A 24 3.67 6.19 -0.58
N GLU A 25 4.98 6.32 -0.70
CA GLU A 25 5.67 7.38 0.00
C GLU A 25 5.58 8.72 -0.71
N ASP A 26 5.07 8.76 -1.92
CA ASP A 26 4.91 10.00 -2.68
C ASP A 26 3.50 10.56 -2.46
N GLU A 27 3.44 11.84 -2.13
CA GLU A 27 2.18 12.50 -1.82
C GLU A 27 1.20 12.46 -2.99
N THR A 28 1.70 12.70 -4.19
CA THR A 28 0.84 12.68 -5.38
C THR A 28 0.29 11.30 -5.63
N ARG A 29 1.13 10.27 -5.51
CA ARG A 29 0.67 8.90 -5.70
C ARG A 29 -0.36 8.51 -4.67
N LEU A 30 -0.13 8.88 -3.42
CA LEU A 30 -1.08 8.58 -2.37
C LEU A 30 -2.42 9.26 -2.64
N GLY A 31 -2.38 10.51 -3.10
CA GLY A 31 -3.59 11.23 -3.45
C GLY A 31 -4.36 10.56 -4.57
N LEU A 32 -3.66 10.09 -5.60
CA LEU A 32 -4.31 9.37 -6.70
C LEU A 32 -4.96 8.08 -6.22
N LEU A 33 -4.27 7.37 -5.35
CA LEU A 33 -4.79 6.14 -4.80
C LEU A 33 -6.07 6.39 -4.00
N LEU A 34 -6.08 7.45 -3.21
CA LEU A 34 -7.26 7.81 -2.44
C LEU A 34 -8.43 8.19 -3.33
N ARG A 35 -8.17 8.85 -4.45
CA ARG A 35 -9.24 9.18 -5.40
C ARG A 35 -9.83 7.94 -6.03
N LEU A 36 -8.97 6.99 -6.39
CA LEU A 36 -9.45 5.71 -6.93
C LEU A 36 -10.26 4.96 -5.88
N SER A 37 -9.83 5.02 -4.65
CA SER A 37 -10.54 4.36 -3.56
C SER A 37 -11.91 4.96 -3.33
N ALA A 38 -11.99 6.28 -3.33
CA ALA A 38 -13.24 6.98 -3.04
C ALA A 38 -14.17 7.04 -4.24
N GLY A 39 -13.63 7.22 -5.43
CA GLY A 39 -14.43 7.47 -6.62
C GLY A 39 -14.55 6.30 -7.57
N GLY A 40 -13.89 5.19 -7.29
CA GLY A 40 -13.89 4.03 -8.18
C GLY A 40 -13.02 4.21 -9.41
N PRO A 41 -13.15 3.33 -10.39
CA PRO A 41 -12.31 3.37 -11.58
C PRO A 41 -12.38 4.71 -12.28
N GLY A 42 -11.27 5.14 -12.85
CA GLY A 42 -11.21 6.43 -13.50
C GLY A 42 -10.15 6.54 -14.57
N SER A 43 -10.39 7.47 -15.50
CA SER A 43 -9.45 7.81 -16.54
C SER A 43 -8.43 8.81 -16.05
N ILE A 44 -7.36 8.99 -16.82
CA ILE A 44 -6.37 10.01 -16.50
C ILE A 44 -6.98 11.40 -16.47
N ALA A 45 -7.92 11.66 -17.39
CA ALA A 45 -8.58 12.96 -17.42
C ALA A 45 -9.28 13.25 -16.08
N ARG A 46 -9.97 12.27 -15.55
CA ARG A 46 -10.66 12.44 -14.29
C ARG A 46 -9.68 12.49 -13.12
N LEU A 47 -8.74 11.58 -13.08
CA LEU A 47 -7.81 11.47 -11.98
C LEU A 47 -6.86 12.65 -11.89
N GLY A 48 -6.46 13.18 -13.03
CA GLY A 48 -5.54 14.28 -13.08
C GLY A 48 -6.16 15.66 -13.03
N ALA A 49 -7.50 15.73 -12.95
CA ALA A 49 -8.19 17.02 -13.06
C ALA A 49 -7.75 18.02 -11.99
N ARG A 50 -7.43 17.53 -10.80
CA ARG A 50 -7.00 18.41 -9.70
C ARG A 50 -5.53 18.27 -9.39
N ALA A 51 -4.80 17.52 -10.20
CA ALA A 51 -3.38 17.36 -9.97
C ALA A 51 -2.65 18.61 -10.39
N ARG A 52 -1.60 18.96 -9.66
CA ARG A 52 -0.76 20.11 -9.98
C ARG A 52 0.38 19.72 -10.90
N VAL A 53 0.30 18.56 -11.49
CA VAL A 53 1.33 18.04 -12.35
C VAL A 53 0.72 17.72 -13.71
N SER A 54 1.57 17.55 -14.73
CA SER A 54 1.11 17.27 -16.06
C SER A 54 0.46 15.89 -16.16
N ARG A 55 -0.30 15.67 -17.24
CA ARG A 55 -0.89 14.36 -17.50
C ARG A 55 0.17 13.29 -17.62
N GLN A 56 1.31 13.63 -18.21
CA GLN A 56 2.41 12.68 -18.32
C GLN A 56 2.92 12.27 -16.95
N ALA A 57 3.02 13.23 -16.03
CA ALA A 57 3.46 12.93 -14.67
C ALA A 57 2.42 12.08 -13.95
N VAL A 58 1.13 12.37 -14.14
CA VAL A 58 0.07 11.56 -13.54
C VAL A 58 0.15 10.14 -14.05
N THR A 59 0.35 9.96 -15.36
CA THR A 59 0.48 8.64 -15.94
C THR A 59 1.64 7.88 -15.32
N LYS A 60 2.78 8.54 -15.15
CA LYS A 60 3.94 7.89 -14.53
C LYS A 60 3.67 7.48 -13.10
N HIS A 61 2.99 8.33 -12.35
CA HIS A 61 2.61 7.97 -10.98
C HIS A 61 1.69 6.76 -10.97
N LEU A 62 0.72 6.72 -11.88
CA LEU A 62 -0.19 5.58 -11.98
C LEU A 62 0.57 4.31 -12.37
N GLU A 63 1.54 4.44 -13.25
CA GLU A 63 2.35 3.29 -13.64
C GLU A 63 3.20 2.75 -12.50
N VAL A 64 3.69 3.63 -11.64
CA VAL A 64 4.42 3.20 -10.44
C VAL A 64 3.49 2.42 -9.52
N LEU A 65 2.28 2.93 -9.31
CA LEU A 65 1.28 2.23 -8.49
C LEU A 65 0.92 0.89 -9.09
N ALA A 66 0.77 0.82 -10.40
CA ALA A 66 0.46 -0.43 -11.09
C ALA A 66 1.62 -1.40 -11.01
N GLY A 67 2.84 -0.90 -11.13
CA GLY A 67 4.02 -1.74 -11.01
C GLY A 67 4.16 -2.36 -9.63
N ALA A 68 3.68 -1.68 -8.61
CA ALA A 68 3.63 -2.21 -7.26
C ALA A 68 2.43 -3.14 -7.04
N GLY A 69 1.53 -3.23 -8.01
CA GLY A 69 0.38 -4.13 -7.93
C GLY A 69 -0.81 -3.55 -7.20
N LEU A 70 -0.76 -2.26 -6.84
CA LEU A 70 -1.86 -1.66 -6.07
C LEU A 70 -3.04 -1.30 -6.93
N ILE A 71 -2.79 -0.98 -8.19
CA ILE A 71 -3.84 -0.66 -9.16
C ILE A 71 -3.54 -1.41 -10.43
N ARG A 72 -4.53 -1.45 -11.29
CA ARG A 72 -4.39 -2.05 -12.62
C ARG A 72 -5.16 -1.20 -13.59
N ASP A 73 -4.88 -1.39 -14.87
CA ASP A 73 -5.56 -0.65 -15.91
C ASP A 73 -6.25 -1.59 -16.87
N ARG A 74 -7.20 -1.05 -17.59
CA ARG A 74 -7.89 -1.75 -18.67
C ARG A 74 -8.34 -0.71 -19.67
N TRP A 75 -8.60 -1.16 -20.87
CA TRP A 75 -9.11 -0.28 -21.91
C TRP A 75 -10.62 -0.40 -21.98
N GLN A 76 -11.27 0.73 -22.05
CA GLN A 76 -12.71 0.79 -22.25
C GLN A 76 -12.91 1.70 -23.47
N GLY A 77 -13.12 1.07 -24.63
CA GLY A 77 -13.11 1.82 -25.87
C GLY A 77 -11.70 2.36 -26.14
N ARG A 78 -11.59 3.66 -26.25
CA ARG A 78 -10.30 4.31 -26.47
C ARG A 78 -9.72 4.89 -25.22
N GLU A 79 -10.35 4.65 -24.10
CA GLU A 79 -9.96 5.21 -22.83
C GLU A 79 -9.29 4.18 -21.95
N ARG A 80 -8.17 4.57 -21.36
CA ARG A 80 -7.48 3.73 -20.38
C ARG A 80 -8.05 4.04 -19.01
N ILE A 81 -8.57 2.99 -18.35
CA ILE A 81 -9.23 3.13 -17.07
C ILE A 81 -8.38 2.46 -16.01
N TRP A 82 -8.16 3.16 -14.91
CA TRP A 82 -7.38 2.66 -13.79
C TRP A 82 -8.30 2.31 -12.65
N GLU A 83 -7.97 1.27 -11.92
CA GLU A 83 -8.79 0.84 -10.79
C GLU A 83 -7.94 0.14 -9.73
N ILE A 84 -8.44 0.12 -8.52
CA ILE A 84 -7.77 -0.56 -7.41
C ILE A 84 -7.74 -2.07 -7.68
N ASP A 85 -6.58 -2.67 -7.44
CA ASP A 85 -6.47 -4.12 -7.43
C ASP A 85 -6.76 -4.57 -6.00
N ARG A 86 -7.98 -5.06 -5.79
CA ARG A 86 -8.45 -5.37 -4.44
C ARG A 86 -7.64 -6.48 -3.78
N ALA A 87 -7.26 -7.49 -4.54
CA ALA A 87 -6.50 -8.60 -3.97
C ALA A 87 -5.14 -8.13 -3.48
N ARG A 88 -4.47 -7.32 -4.27
CA ARG A 88 -3.16 -6.81 -3.89
C ARG A 88 -3.26 -5.84 -2.72
N PHE A 89 -4.32 -5.06 -2.70
CA PHE A 89 -4.58 -4.16 -1.59
C PHE A 89 -4.79 -4.94 -0.30
N ALA A 90 -5.51 -6.05 -0.38
CA ALA A 90 -5.71 -6.91 0.78
C ALA A 90 -4.39 -7.45 1.30
N ASP A 91 -3.48 -7.80 0.41
CA ASP A 91 -2.14 -8.24 0.81
C ASP A 91 -1.41 -7.13 1.57
N ALA A 92 -1.50 -5.90 1.06
CA ALA A 92 -0.85 -4.77 1.71
C ALA A 92 -1.41 -4.55 3.12
N LEU A 93 -2.73 -4.63 3.25
CA LEU A 93 -3.35 -4.51 4.57
C LEU A 93 -2.91 -5.63 5.50
N GLY A 94 -2.71 -6.82 4.97
CA GLY A 94 -2.21 -7.94 5.75
C GLY A 94 -0.82 -7.68 6.31
N TYR A 95 0.06 -7.11 5.51
CA TYR A 95 1.38 -6.73 5.99
C TYR A 95 1.31 -5.71 7.11
N LEU A 96 0.48 -4.69 6.92
CA LEU A 96 0.31 -3.66 7.93
C LEU A 96 -0.25 -4.24 9.23
N ASP A 97 -1.20 -5.14 9.10
CA ASP A 97 -1.80 -5.79 10.26
C ASP A 97 -0.75 -6.58 11.04
N ARG A 98 0.10 -7.31 10.33
CA ARG A 98 1.18 -8.05 11.00
C ARG A 98 2.14 -7.14 11.71
N ILE A 99 2.51 -6.05 11.07
CA ILE A 99 3.42 -5.09 11.68
C ILE A 99 2.78 -4.50 12.92
N SER A 100 1.51 -4.15 12.84
CA SER A 100 0.78 -3.60 13.97
C SER A 100 0.75 -4.57 15.14
N ARG A 101 0.48 -5.85 14.87
CA ARG A 101 0.46 -6.86 15.94
C ARG A 101 1.82 -7.05 16.59
N GLN A 102 2.86 -7.00 15.78
CA GLN A 102 4.21 -7.10 16.33
C GLN A 102 4.55 -5.92 17.22
N TRP A 103 4.13 -4.73 16.81
CA TRP A 103 4.30 -3.55 17.64
C TRP A 103 3.55 -3.67 18.95
N ASP A 104 2.32 -4.13 18.90
CA ASP A 104 1.51 -4.30 20.09
C ASP A 104 2.18 -5.28 21.06
N ALA A 105 2.66 -6.39 20.54
CA ALA A 105 3.34 -7.38 21.37
C ALA A 105 4.64 -6.82 21.96
N ALA A 106 5.39 -6.08 21.17
CA ALA A 106 6.63 -5.48 21.63
C ALA A 106 6.36 -4.45 22.72
N LEU A 107 5.33 -3.65 22.54
CA LEU A 107 4.95 -2.66 23.53
C LEU A 107 4.47 -3.31 24.82
N ASP A 108 3.73 -4.40 24.70
CA ASP A 108 3.28 -5.13 25.87
C ASP A 108 4.45 -5.69 26.66
N ARG A 109 5.43 -6.26 25.95
CA ARG A 109 6.62 -6.80 26.63
C ARG A 109 7.38 -5.69 27.34
N LEU A 110 7.52 -4.57 26.68
CA LEU A 110 8.22 -3.43 27.26
C LEU A 110 7.49 -2.90 28.49
N LYS A 111 6.17 -2.80 28.37
CA LYS A 111 5.35 -2.33 29.48
C LYS A 111 5.49 -3.24 30.67
N THR A 112 5.42 -4.54 30.45
CA THR A 112 5.59 -5.52 31.52
C THR A 112 6.94 -5.39 32.17
N PHE A 113 7.98 -5.23 31.36
CA PHE A 113 9.33 -5.07 31.86
C PHE A 113 9.44 -3.87 32.80
N VAL A 114 8.87 -2.74 32.39
CA VAL A 114 8.92 -1.52 33.20
C VAL A 114 8.11 -1.67 34.48
N GLU A 115 6.93 -2.29 34.38
CA GLU A 115 6.05 -2.42 35.54
C GLU A 115 6.59 -3.41 36.57
N ASP A 116 7.35 -4.39 36.11
CA ASP A 116 7.91 -5.41 37.01
C ASP A 116 9.22 -4.97 37.64
N GLU A 117 9.74 -3.86 37.21
CA GLU A 117 11.03 -3.45 37.71
C GLU A 117 10.94 -3.05 39.16
N PRO A 118 11.83 -3.55 40.01
CA PRO A 118 11.81 -3.23 41.44
C PRO A 118 12.11 -1.76 41.64
N LYS A 119 11.56 -1.22 42.69
CA LYS A 119 11.75 0.19 43.01
C LYS A 119 12.84 0.47 43.97
#